data_136d21d361995600fb613c2ecc28db37
#
_entry.id   136d21d361995600fb613c2ecc28db37
#
_cell.length_a   1.000
_cell.length_b   1.000
_cell.length_c   1.000
_cell.angle_alpha   90.00
_cell.angle_beta   90.00
_cell.angle_gamma   90.00
#
_symmetry.space_group_name_H-M   'P 1'
#
loop_
_entity.id
_entity.type
_entity.pdbx_description
1 polymer ?
#
loop_
_entity_poly.entity_id
_entity_poly.type
_entity_poly.pdbx_seq_one_letter_code
_entity_poly.pdbx_strand_id
1 'polypeptide(L)'
;HDALPILRTPITKKNPEKSRKGLYFIADNFIRFWFRYVYPYKGELELDNMQIVLDEMHKDFREKFVAFVYEDICKTIFVELCRNEEITFTPSRSGSYWLNDFDGDTEIDVVSVDHQNKRVFAGECKYHAKPVDAQVYFALKEKVNNATEIRKAFPGYEVIYGVFSKSGFTQRMLDIAKESADILLVNEDHLV
;
A
#
# COMPACT_ATOMS: atom_id res chain seq x y z
N HIS A 1 3.46 20.29 13.38
CA HIS A 1 3.72 18.91 12.92
C HIS A 1 3.43 17.97 14.09
N ASP A 2 2.29 17.32 14.04
CA ASP A 2 1.88 16.39 15.08
C ASP A 2 2.58 15.05 14.84
N ALA A 3 3.67 14.81 15.58
CA ALA A 3 4.33 13.50 15.65
C ALA A 3 3.51 12.47 16.43
N LEU A 4 2.20 12.67 16.52
CA LEU A 4 1.29 11.80 17.25
C LEU A 4 1.11 10.47 16.49
N PRO A 5 1.03 9.35 17.21
CA PRO A 5 0.70 8.09 16.61
C PRO A 5 -0.71 8.15 16.01
N ILE A 6 -0.85 7.75 14.75
CA ILE A 6 -2.15 7.59 14.10
C ILE A 6 -2.63 6.16 14.24
N LEU A 7 -3.92 5.99 14.51
CA LEU A 7 -4.56 4.67 14.49
C LEU A 7 -5.01 4.35 13.07
N ARG A 8 -4.46 3.30 12.48
CA ARG A 8 -4.95 2.72 11.22
C ARG A 8 -5.77 1.47 11.52
N THR A 9 -6.86 1.29 10.81
CA THR A 9 -7.72 0.11 10.90
C THR A 9 -8.02 -0.42 9.52
N PRO A 10 -8.22 -1.76 9.36
CA PRO A 10 -8.64 -2.31 8.08
C PRO A 10 -9.87 -1.58 7.54
N ILE A 11 -9.89 -1.28 6.25
CA ILE A 11 -10.95 -0.50 5.60
C ILE A 11 -12.34 -1.12 5.74
N THR A 12 -12.42 -2.43 5.98
CA THR A 12 -13.67 -3.17 6.21
C THR A 12 -14.36 -2.84 7.54
N LYS A 13 -13.69 -2.14 8.47
CA LYS A 13 -14.25 -1.83 9.79
C LYS A 13 -15.19 -0.62 9.72
N LYS A 14 -16.46 -0.82 10.06
CA LYS A 14 -17.50 0.24 10.09
C LYS A 14 -17.23 1.29 11.18
N ASN A 15 -16.69 0.85 12.33
CA ASN A 15 -16.34 1.72 13.47
C ASN A 15 -14.83 1.60 13.76
N PRO A 16 -13.98 2.38 13.10
CA PRO A 16 -12.53 2.31 13.25
C PRO A 16 -12.07 2.46 14.71
N GLU A 17 -12.64 3.41 15.45
CA GLU A 17 -12.27 3.72 16.83
C GLU A 17 -12.55 2.58 17.82
N LYS A 18 -13.49 1.68 17.51
CA LYS A 18 -13.83 0.52 18.33
C LYS A 18 -13.16 -0.77 17.86
N SER A 19 -12.32 -0.70 16.84
CA SER A 19 -11.68 -1.89 16.28
C SER A 19 -10.53 -2.38 17.16
N ARG A 20 -10.55 -3.66 17.51
CA ARG A 20 -9.41 -4.34 18.14
C ARG A 20 -8.30 -4.73 17.15
N LYS A 21 -8.52 -4.53 15.86
CA LYS A 21 -7.55 -4.81 14.77
C LYS A 21 -6.82 -3.54 14.30
N GLY A 22 -6.89 -2.47 15.08
CA GLY A 22 -6.17 -1.24 14.78
C GLY A 22 -4.68 -1.35 15.14
N LEU A 23 -3.85 -0.74 14.32
CA LEU A 23 -2.42 -0.60 14.53
C LEU A 23 -2.07 0.88 14.69
N TYR A 24 -1.18 1.17 15.63
CA TYR A 24 -0.66 2.52 15.81
C TYR A 24 0.60 2.71 14.99
N PHE A 25 0.63 3.77 14.21
CA PHE A 25 1.78 4.17 13.40
C PHE A 25 2.24 5.56 13.78
N ILE A 26 3.54 5.80 13.72
CA ILE A 26 4.08 7.15 13.77
C ILE A 26 3.82 7.79 12.41
N ALA A 27 3.09 8.91 12.37
CA ALA A 27 2.73 9.57 11.12
C ALA A 27 3.94 10.21 10.42
N ASP A 28 4.85 10.78 11.19
CA ASP A 28 6.03 11.46 10.70
C ASP A 28 7.12 10.48 10.28
N ASN A 29 7.52 10.52 9.00
CA ASN A 29 8.52 9.61 8.44
C ASN A 29 9.93 9.86 9.01
N PHE A 30 10.27 11.12 9.38
CA PHE A 30 11.55 11.40 10.01
C PHE A 30 11.62 10.77 11.41
N ILE A 31 10.56 10.89 12.20
CA ILE A 31 10.48 10.28 13.53
C ILE A 31 10.52 8.75 13.43
N ARG A 32 9.85 8.17 12.44
CA ARG A 32 9.93 6.71 12.17
C ARG A 32 11.35 6.29 11.82
N PHE A 33 12.02 7.03 10.93
CA PHE A 33 13.42 6.81 10.57
C PHE A 33 14.32 6.90 11.80
N TRP A 34 14.16 7.96 12.60
CA TRP A 34 14.92 8.18 13.82
C TRP A 34 14.81 7.01 14.80
N PHE A 35 13.60 6.59 15.15
CA PHE A 35 13.40 5.49 16.10
C PHE A 35 13.84 4.13 15.56
N ARG A 36 13.88 3.94 14.26
CA ARG A 36 14.29 2.68 13.66
C ARG A 36 15.79 2.58 13.46
N TYR A 37 16.45 3.64 12.97
CA TYR A 37 17.82 3.58 12.47
C TYR A 37 18.81 4.46 13.23
N VAL A 38 18.37 5.42 14.02
CA VAL A 38 19.25 6.33 14.77
C VAL A 38 19.21 6.03 16.25
N TYR A 39 18.05 6.06 16.85
CA TYR A 39 17.91 5.92 18.31
C TYR A 39 18.45 4.60 18.87
N PRO A 40 18.24 3.42 18.26
CA PRO A 40 18.79 2.16 18.77
C PRO A 40 20.32 2.09 18.75
N TYR A 41 20.95 2.89 17.87
CA TYR A 41 22.40 2.89 17.65
C TYR A 41 23.07 4.17 18.16
N LYS A 42 22.43 4.87 19.10
CA LYS A 42 22.95 6.13 19.61
C LYS A 42 24.35 5.99 20.22
N GLY A 43 24.62 4.88 20.92
CA GLY A 43 25.93 4.60 21.49
C GLY A 43 27.05 4.47 20.45
N GLU A 44 26.77 3.77 19.35
CA GLU A 44 27.71 3.63 18.24
C GLU A 44 27.98 4.98 17.57
N LEU A 45 26.94 5.79 17.39
CA LEU A 45 27.08 7.13 16.81
C LEU A 45 27.89 8.08 17.70
N GLU A 46 27.73 8.00 19.02
CA GLU A 46 28.53 8.78 19.99
C GLU A 46 30.01 8.36 20.00
N LEU A 47 30.33 7.14 19.56
CA LEU A 47 31.68 6.61 19.43
C LEU A 47 32.23 6.71 18.00
N ASP A 48 31.59 7.47 17.11
CA ASP A 48 31.91 7.61 15.69
C ASP A 48 31.90 6.30 14.87
N ASN A 49 31.22 5.27 15.35
CA ASN A 49 31.07 3.97 14.68
C ASN A 49 29.97 3.98 13.62
N MET A 50 29.94 5.01 12.78
CA MET A 50 28.89 5.23 11.78
C MET A 50 28.70 4.06 10.82
N GLN A 51 29.79 3.34 10.47
CA GLN A 51 29.72 2.22 9.52
C GLN A 51 28.79 1.10 10.01
N ILE A 52 28.77 0.82 11.31
CA ILE A 52 27.88 -0.19 11.91
C ILE A 52 26.41 0.21 11.67
N VAL A 53 26.08 1.46 11.87
CA VAL A 53 24.71 1.99 11.67
C VAL A 53 24.30 1.91 10.21
N LEU A 54 25.18 2.27 9.28
CA LEU A 54 24.94 2.17 7.83
C LEU A 54 24.73 0.71 7.40
N ASP A 55 25.53 -0.22 7.90
CA ASP A 55 25.40 -1.64 7.57
C ASP A 55 24.06 -2.22 8.07
N GLU A 56 23.63 -1.85 9.28
CA GLU A 56 22.32 -2.25 9.81
C GLU A 56 21.17 -1.63 8.98
N MET A 57 21.29 -0.36 8.61
CA MET A 57 20.30 0.31 7.80
C MET A 57 20.20 -0.32 6.40
N HIS A 58 21.31 -0.68 5.77
CA HIS A 58 21.33 -1.29 4.43
C HIS A 58 20.61 -2.64 4.37
N LYS A 59 20.47 -3.36 5.50
CA LYS A 59 19.82 -4.68 5.54
C LYS A 59 18.34 -4.64 5.16
N ASP A 60 17.62 -3.58 5.54
CA ASP A 60 16.16 -3.58 5.39
C ASP A 60 15.54 -2.21 5.05
N PHE A 61 16.35 -1.18 4.82
CA PHE A 61 15.85 0.19 4.58
C PHE A 61 14.87 0.25 3.40
N ARG A 62 15.19 -0.41 2.30
CA ARG A 62 14.32 -0.40 1.11
C ARG A 62 13.03 -1.18 1.35
N GLU A 63 13.14 -2.39 1.88
CA GLU A 63 12.03 -3.31 2.02
C GLU A 63 11.09 -2.93 3.16
N LYS A 64 11.63 -2.37 4.26
CA LYS A 64 10.82 -2.13 5.46
C LYS A 64 10.55 -0.67 5.78
N PHE A 65 11.29 0.26 5.18
CA PHE A 65 11.05 1.68 5.39
C PHE A 65 10.54 2.36 4.12
N VAL A 66 11.29 2.27 3.02
CA VAL A 66 10.94 2.95 1.77
C VAL A 66 9.68 2.36 1.14
N ALA A 67 9.56 1.02 1.10
CA ALA A 67 8.37 0.35 0.57
C ALA A 67 7.09 0.79 1.31
N PHE A 68 7.14 0.86 2.63
CA PHE A 68 6.00 1.31 3.43
C PHE A 68 5.63 2.79 3.19
N VAL A 69 6.63 3.67 3.02
CA VAL A 69 6.37 5.08 2.64
C VAL A 69 5.77 5.16 1.25
N TYR A 70 6.24 4.31 0.33
CA TYR A 70 5.73 4.25 -1.03
C TYR A 70 4.25 3.85 -1.10
N GLU A 71 3.79 2.93 -0.25
CA GLU A 71 2.36 2.59 -0.15
C GLU A 71 1.49 3.81 0.20
N ASP A 72 1.95 4.66 1.12
CA ASP A 72 1.23 5.88 1.47
C ASP A 72 1.22 6.91 0.33
N ILE A 73 2.31 6.99 -0.42
CA ILE A 73 2.41 7.79 -1.64
C ILE A 73 1.43 7.26 -2.69
N CYS A 74 1.40 5.96 -2.94
CA CYS A 74 0.47 5.34 -3.91
C CYS A 74 -1.00 5.60 -3.57
N LYS A 75 -1.37 5.58 -2.28
CA LYS A 75 -2.73 5.97 -1.84
C LYS A 75 -3.06 7.41 -2.21
N THR A 76 -2.11 8.31 -2.03
CA THR A 76 -2.27 9.73 -2.39
C THR A 76 -2.39 9.89 -3.91
N ILE A 77 -1.50 9.26 -4.67
CA ILE A 77 -1.52 9.25 -6.14
C ILE A 77 -2.88 8.77 -6.67
N PHE A 78 -3.37 7.65 -6.15
CA PHE A 78 -4.68 7.13 -6.56
C PHE A 78 -5.81 8.15 -6.37
N VAL A 79 -5.85 8.81 -5.23
CA VAL A 79 -6.87 9.84 -4.94
C VAL A 79 -6.71 11.05 -5.86
N GLU A 80 -5.48 11.44 -6.18
CA GLU A 80 -5.21 12.55 -7.11
C GLU A 80 -5.61 12.21 -8.53
N LEU A 81 -5.29 11.02 -9.04
CA LEU A 81 -5.72 10.55 -10.37
C LEU A 81 -7.26 10.52 -10.48
N CYS A 82 -7.95 10.13 -9.41
CA CYS A 82 -9.42 10.20 -9.38
C CYS A 82 -9.92 11.66 -9.38
N ARG A 83 -9.27 12.55 -8.63
CA ARG A 83 -9.64 13.98 -8.55
C ARG A 83 -9.41 14.71 -9.87
N ASN A 84 -8.36 14.32 -10.59
CA ASN A 84 -8.03 14.86 -11.91
C ASN A 84 -8.88 14.25 -13.05
N GLU A 85 -9.84 13.37 -12.71
CA GLU A 85 -10.71 12.66 -13.66
C GLU A 85 -9.96 11.71 -14.63
N GLU A 86 -8.69 11.37 -14.31
CA GLU A 86 -7.92 10.39 -15.07
C GLU A 86 -8.41 8.96 -14.81
N ILE A 87 -8.99 8.72 -13.62
CA ILE A 87 -9.66 7.47 -13.25
C ILE A 87 -11.12 7.78 -12.93
N THR A 88 -12.04 7.10 -13.62
CA THR A 88 -13.47 7.20 -13.36
C THR A 88 -13.83 6.43 -12.08
N PHE A 89 -13.50 7.01 -10.92
CA PHE A 89 -13.76 6.46 -9.60
C PHE A 89 -13.94 7.59 -8.60
N THR A 90 -14.94 7.50 -7.71
CA THR A 90 -15.21 8.52 -6.70
C THR A 90 -14.89 7.97 -5.31
N PRO A 91 -13.66 8.21 -4.79
CA PRO A 91 -13.26 7.69 -3.49
C PRO A 91 -14.15 8.23 -2.36
N SER A 92 -14.96 7.39 -1.78
CA SER A 92 -15.74 7.69 -0.55
C SER A 92 -14.91 7.40 0.70
N ARG A 93 -14.01 6.44 0.59
CA ARG A 93 -13.10 6.00 1.65
C ARG A 93 -11.90 5.31 1.06
N SER A 94 -10.69 5.62 1.58
CA SER A 94 -9.44 4.99 1.16
C SER A 94 -8.63 4.55 2.38
N GLY A 95 -7.85 3.47 2.23
CA GLY A 95 -7.01 2.90 3.28
C GLY A 95 -6.28 1.65 2.80
N SER A 96 -5.96 0.76 3.72
CA SER A 96 -5.38 -0.55 3.46
C SER A 96 -6.26 -1.63 4.06
N TYR A 97 -6.06 -2.86 3.62
CA TYR A 97 -6.69 -4.03 4.22
C TYR A 97 -5.61 -4.97 4.73
N TRP A 98 -5.81 -5.52 5.92
CA TRP A 98 -5.01 -6.61 6.46
C TRP A 98 -5.86 -7.52 7.31
N LEU A 99 -5.56 -8.79 7.27
CA LEU A 99 -6.12 -9.83 8.10
C LEU A 99 -5.00 -10.77 8.52
N ASN A 100 -4.80 -10.84 9.84
CA ASN A 100 -3.89 -11.78 10.45
C ASN A 100 -4.75 -12.84 11.14
N ASP A 101 -4.82 -14.03 10.58
CA ASP A 101 -5.56 -15.17 11.13
C ASP A 101 -4.77 -16.48 10.97
N PHE A 102 -5.40 -17.58 11.37
CA PHE A 102 -4.78 -18.91 11.32
C PHE A 102 -4.46 -19.40 9.89
N ASP A 103 -5.11 -18.84 8.88
CA ASP A 103 -4.94 -19.22 7.47
C ASP A 103 -3.84 -18.39 6.76
N GLY A 104 -3.20 -17.46 7.49
CA GLY A 104 -2.11 -16.62 7.00
C GLY A 104 -2.43 -15.12 6.97
N ASP A 105 -1.40 -14.37 6.65
CA ASP A 105 -1.50 -12.90 6.56
C ASP A 105 -1.94 -12.51 5.15
N THR A 106 -3.08 -11.84 5.06
CA THR A 106 -3.54 -11.23 3.80
C THR A 106 -3.46 -9.72 3.93
N GLU A 107 -2.67 -9.09 3.07
CA GLU A 107 -2.52 -7.64 3.02
C GLU A 107 -2.75 -7.12 1.60
N ILE A 108 -3.51 -6.00 1.49
CA ILE A 108 -3.71 -5.24 0.27
C ILE A 108 -3.34 -3.79 0.57
N ASP A 109 -2.34 -3.27 -0.11
CA ASP A 109 -1.66 -2.02 0.21
C ASP A 109 -2.58 -0.80 0.06
N VAL A 110 -3.38 -0.77 -1.02
CA VAL A 110 -4.32 0.30 -1.31
C VAL A 110 -5.70 -0.28 -1.51
N VAL A 111 -6.65 0.12 -0.69
CA VAL A 111 -8.07 -0.21 -0.91
C VAL A 111 -8.88 1.08 -0.86
N SER A 112 -9.69 1.31 -1.88
CA SER A 112 -10.59 2.44 -1.94
C SER A 112 -12.01 1.98 -2.29
N VAL A 113 -13.02 2.70 -1.79
CA VAL A 113 -14.42 2.34 -1.96
C VAL A 113 -15.16 3.49 -2.62
N ASP A 114 -15.85 3.19 -3.71
CA ASP A 114 -16.78 4.08 -4.39
C ASP A 114 -18.21 3.56 -4.14
N HIS A 115 -18.88 4.19 -3.19
CA HIS A 115 -20.25 3.82 -2.84
C HIS A 115 -21.26 4.23 -3.92
N GLN A 116 -20.95 5.29 -4.67
CA GLN A 116 -21.85 5.81 -5.69
C GLN A 116 -21.95 4.83 -6.88
N ASN A 117 -20.81 4.30 -7.33
CA ASN A 117 -20.74 3.38 -8.47
C ASN A 117 -20.65 1.92 -8.05
N LYS A 118 -20.71 1.61 -6.75
CA LYS A 118 -20.55 0.26 -6.18
C LYS A 118 -19.27 -0.43 -6.65
N ARG A 119 -18.14 0.22 -6.46
CA ARG A 119 -16.83 -0.27 -6.84
C ARG A 119 -15.88 -0.32 -5.65
N VAL A 120 -14.99 -1.31 -5.66
CA VAL A 120 -13.84 -1.40 -4.75
C VAL A 120 -12.58 -1.43 -5.59
N PHE A 121 -11.69 -0.50 -5.33
CA PHE A 121 -10.33 -0.54 -5.87
C PHE A 121 -9.42 -1.31 -4.92
N ALA A 122 -8.63 -2.24 -5.43
CA ALA A 122 -7.61 -2.98 -4.70
C ALA A 122 -6.27 -2.85 -5.41
N GLY A 123 -5.27 -2.29 -4.73
CA GLY A 123 -3.97 -1.96 -5.30
C GLY A 123 -2.81 -2.64 -4.58
N GLU A 124 -1.80 -3.03 -5.34
CA GLU A 124 -0.51 -3.54 -4.87
C GLU A 124 0.61 -2.57 -5.25
N CYS A 125 1.53 -2.29 -4.33
CA CYS A 125 2.61 -1.33 -4.51
C CYS A 125 3.96 -2.04 -4.60
N LYS A 126 4.75 -1.74 -5.63
CA LYS A 126 6.07 -2.36 -5.85
C LYS A 126 7.18 -1.31 -6.00
N TYR A 127 7.95 -1.14 -4.91
CA TYR A 127 9.12 -0.28 -4.89
C TYR A 127 10.40 -1.10 -5.05
N HIS A 128 10.71 -1.52 -6.27
CA HIS A 128 11.96 -2.23 -6.60
C HIS A 128 12.51 -1.80 -7.97
N ALA A 129 13.75 -2.20 -8.27
CA ALA A 129 14.47 -1.71 -9.45
C ALA A 129 14.08 -2.40 -10.77
N LYS A 130 13.32 -3.49 -10.72
CA LYS A 130 12.93 -4.24 -11.91
C LYS A 130 11.47 -3.93 -12.28
N PRO A 131 11.13 -3.92 -13.59
CA PRO A 131 9.76 -3.81 -14.04
C PRO A 131 8.85 -4.90 -13.42
N VAL A 132 7.63 -4.53 -13.10
CA VAL A 132 6.64 -5.43 -12.48
C VAL A 132 6.01 -6.33 -13.54
N ASP A 133 5.98 -7.63 -13.25
CA ASP A 133 5.39 -8.62 -14.15
C ASP A 133 3.94 -8.98 -13.76
N ALA A 134 3.21 -9.56 -14.71
CA ALA A 134 1.81 -9.98 -14.59
C ALA A 134 1.50 -10.88 -13.39
N GLN A 135 2.49 -11.59 -12.85
CA GLN A 135 2.32 -12.41 -11.66
C GLN A 135 1.82 -11.61 -10.46
N VAL A 136 2.19 -10.32 -10.35
CA VAL A 136 1.73 -9.44 -9.27
C VAL A 136 0.22 -9.19 -9.36
N TYR A 137 -0.30 -8.98 -10.56
CA TYR A 137 -1.74 -8.84 -10.79
C TYR A 137 -2.51 -10.11 -10.41
N PHE A 138 -2.04 -11.28 -10.84
CA PHE A 138 -2.71 -12.53 -10.50
C PHE A 138 -2.67 -12.82 -9.01
N ALA A 139 -1.54 -12.55 -8.35
CA ALA A 139 -1.42 -12.67 -6.89
C ALA A 139 -2.36 -11.69 -6.17
N LEU A 140 -2.51 -10.46 -6.65
CA LEU A 140 -3.47 -9.51 -6.10
C LEU A 140 -4.92 -9.99 -6.25
N LYS A 141 -5.29 -10.55 -7.40
CA LYS A 141 -6.63 -11.17 -7.60
C LYS A 141 -6.87 -12.28 -6.60
N GLU A 142 -5.90 -13.14 -6.36
CA GLU A 142 -5.98 -14.20 -5.38
C GLU A 142 -6.13 -13.66 -3.95
N LYS A 143 -5.33 -12.67 -3.55
CA LYS A 143 -5.45 -11.97 -2.27
C LYS A 143 -6.87 -11.42 -2.06
N VAL A 144 -7.41 -10.70 -3.04
CA VAL A 144 -8.77 -10.14 -2.97
C VAL A 144 -9.82 -11.25 -2.90
N ASN A 145 -9.62 -12.34 -3.62
CA ASN A 145 -10.50 -13.49 -3.57
C ASN A 145 -10.52 -14.15 -2.19
N ASN A 146 -9.40 -14.20 -1.51
CA ASN A 146 -9.25 -14.75 -0.17
C ASN A 146 -9.68 -13.75 0.92
N ALA A 147 -9.72 -12.45 0.63
CA ALA A 147 -10.14 -11.39 1.55
C ALA A 147 -11.67 -11.39 1.75
N THR A 148 -12.21 -12.43 2.40
CA THR A 148 -13.65 -12.62 2.59
C THR A 148 -14.34 -11.46 3.31
N GLU A 149 -13.62 -10.73 4.19
CA GLU A 149 -14.15 -9.55 4.88
C GLU A 149 -14.45 -8.39 3.91
N ILE A 150 -13.69 -8.22 2.82
CA ILE A 150 -13.97 -7.21 1.79
C ILE A 150 -15.31 -7.53 1.11
N ARG A 151 -15.52 -8.77 0.68
CA ARG A 151 -16.78 -9.18 0.03
C ARG A 151 -17.97 -9.07 0.97
N LYS A 152 -17.79 -9.37 2.26
CA LYS A 152 -18.84 -9.22 3.28
C LYS A 152 -19.16 -7.74 3.57
N ALA A 153 -18.15 -6.89 3.53
CA ALA A 153 -18.33 -5.45 3.76
C ALA A 153 -18.97 -4.72 2.57
N PHE A 154 -18.66 -5.17 1.34
CA PHE A 154 -19.08 -4.55 0.07
C PHE A 154 -19.72 -5.57 -0.88
N PRO A 155 -20.89 -6.14 -0.52
CA PRO A 155 -21.53 -7.18 -1.31
C PRO A 155 -22.01 -6.61 -2.65
N GLY A 156 -21.66 -7.31 -3.75
CA GLY A 156 -22.06 -6.93 -5.11
C GLY A 156 -21.34 -5.73 -5.70
N TYR A 157 -20.25 -5.28 -5.07
CA TYR A 157 -19.37 -4.27 -5.65
C TYR A 157 -18.44 -4.91 -6.69
N GLU A 158 -18.24 -4.20 -7.80
CA GLU A 158 -17.23 -4.51 -8.80
C GLU A 158 -15.82 -4.23 -8.23
N VAL A 159 -14.85 -5.12 -8.52
CA VAL A 159 -13.47 -4.92 -8.11
C VAL A 159 -12.65 -4.42 -9.28
N ILE A 160 -11.96 -3.29 -9.07
CA ILE A 160 -10.95 -2.75 -9.97
C ILE A 160 -9.59 -2.99 -9.30
N TYR A 161 -8.67 -3.58 -10.03
CA TYR A 161 -7.32 -3.86 -9.56
C TYR A 161 -6.36 -2.77 -9.99
N GLY A 162 -5.35 -2.48 -9.17
CA GLY A 162 -4.30 -1.53 -9.50
C GLY A 162 -2.92 -2.07 -9.16
N VAL A 163 -1.94 -1.78 -9.99
CA VAL A 163 -0.55 -2.05 -9.66
C VAL A 163 0.27 -0.78 -9.82
N PHE A 164 0.91 -0.38 -8.72
CA PHE A 164 1.79 0.78 -8.68
C PHE A 164 3.24 0.30 -8.76
N SER A 165 4.00 0.86 -9.67
CA SER A 165 5.40 0.52 -9.88
C SER A 165 6.27 1.76 -9.98
N LYS A 166 7.41 1.77 -9.28
CA LYS A 166 8.46 2.76 -9.49
C LYS A 166 9.22 2.55 -10.81
N SER A 167 9.35 1.30 -11.26
CA SER A 167 10.26 0.93 -12.36
C SER A 167 9.54 0.44 -13.61
N GLY A 168 8.24 0.77 -13.71
CA GLY A 168 7.40 0.38 -14.85
C GLY A 168 7.01 -1.09 -14.85
N PHE A 169 6.62 -1.58 -16.01
CA PHE A 169 5.97 -2.88 -16.20
C PHE A 169 6.62 -3.65 -17.33
N THR A 170 6.57 -4.98 -17.25
CA THR A 170 6.96 -5.85 -18.36
C THR A 170 5.97 -5.72 -19.52
N GLN A 171 6.41 -6.05 -20.74
CA GLN A 171 5.51 -6.05 -21.91
C GLN A 171 4.29 -6.95 -21.68
N ARG A 172 4.48 -8.13 -21.09
CA ARG A 172 3.41 -9.04 -20.73
C ARG A 172 2.34 -8.40 -19.83
N MET A 173 2.77 -7.61 -18.84
CA MET A 173 1.85 -6.89 -17.95
C MET A 173 1.06 -5.82 -18.69
N LEU A 174 1.74 -5.06 -19.59
CA LEU A 174 1.12 -4.04 -20.42
C LEU A 174 0.08 -4.64 -21.40
N ASP A 175 0.37 -5.81 -21.97
CA ASP A 175 -0.53 -6.48 -22.90
C ASP A 175 -1.80 -6.97 -22.16
N ILE A 176 -1.65 -7.54 -20.95
CA ILE A 176 -2.80 -7.92 -20.10
C ILE A 176 -3.66 -6.69 -19.77
N ALA A 177 -3.04 -5.57 -19.41
CA ALA A 177 -3.80 -4.37 -19.05
C ALA A 177 -4.60 -3.80 -20.23
N LYS A 178 -4.11 -3.95 -21.48
CA LYS A 178 -4.86 -3.55 -22.68
C LYS A 178 -6.08 -4.43 -22.96
N GLU A 179 -6.00 -5.70 -22.55
CA GLU A 179 -7.06 -6.68 -22.78
C GLU A 179 -8.08 -6.76 -21.64
N SER A 180 -7.75 -6.22 -20.47
CA SER A 180 -8.55 -6.33 -19.25
C SER A 180 -9.03 -4.97 -18.78
N ALA A 181 -10.34 -4.76 -18.74
CA ALA A 181 -10.93 -3.52 -18.26
C ALA A 181 -10.90 -3.34 -16.74
N ASP A 182 -10.48 -4.37 -15.99
CA ASP A 182 -10.50 -4.41 -14.52
C ASP A 182 -9.14 -4.09 -13.87
N ILE A 183 -8.11 -3.73 -14.67
CA ILE A 183 -6.78 -3.39 -14.14
C ILE A 183 -6.32 -2.00 -14.56
N LEU A 184 -5.71 -1.30 -13.60
CA LEU A 184 -5.04 -0.02 -13.79
C LEU A 184 -3.56 -0.17 -13.46
N LEU A 185 -2.70 0.34 -14.32
CA LEU A 185 -1.25 0.38 -14.11
C LEU A 185 -0.81 1.81 -13.88
N VAL A 186 -0.09 2.04 -12.79
CA VAL A 186 0.44 3.36 -12.42
C VAL A 186 1.95 3.26 -12.31
N ASN A 187 2.66 3.99 -13.17
CA ASN A 187 4.11 4.12 -13.12
C ASN A 187 4.48 5.48 -12.56
N GLU A 188 5.15 5.49 -11.41
CA GLU A 188 5.38 6.70 -10.62
C GLU A 188 4.05 7.37 -10.26
N ASP A 189 3.64 8.43 -10.95
CA ASP A 189 2.41 9.19 -10.73
C ASP A 189 1.48 9.23 -11.96
N HIS A 190 1.76 8.42 -13.00
CA HIS A 190 1.03 8.42 -14.27
C HIS A 190 0.36 7.07 -14.57
N LEU A 191 -0.84 7.11 -15.16
CA LEU A 191 -1.48 5.95 -15.78
C LEU A 191 -0.70 5.52 -17.03
N VAL A 192 -0.60 4.19 -17.24
CA VAL A 192 0.12 3.57 -18.36
C VAL A 192 -0.84 2.80 -19.26
#